data_2c868e038b94cffb579ee6c1185fad9f
#
_entry.id   2c868e038b94cffb579ee6c1185fad9f
#
_cell.length_a   1.000
_cell.length_b   1.000
_cell.length_c   1.000
_cell.angle_alpha   90.00
_cell.angle_beta   90.00
_cell.angle_gamma   90.00
#
_symmetry.space_group_name_H-M   'P 1'
#
loop_
_entity.id
_entity.type
_entity.pdbx_description
1 polymer ?
#
loop_
_entity_poly.entity_id
_entity_poly.type
_entity_poly.pdbx_seq_one_letter_code
_entity_poly.pdbx_strand_id
1 'polypeptide(L)'
;CIRDRHNQSETAFFVHTDEGYELRWFTTLGEINLCGHATLATAHVIFEYLDHPSATITFSTRFVGELRVTRSGDWLTLDFPAWTTTPVDNPPADLLAGLGLESAVEVREGRDYLVVLADRQQVEAVQTDMARLQKLGKMICVSAPDEEYDFVSRFFCPGEGVPEDPVTGSAHSMLIPWWGEKLGKTTMMARQVSARGGDLRCQWQGDRVLISGQATTYLRGTVYLR
;
A
#
# COMPACT_ATOMS: atom_id res chain seq x y z
N CYS A 1 20.21 1.59 15.60
CA CYS A 1 19.99 0.69 14.45
C CYS A 1 20.08 1.46 13.14
N ILE A 2 20.36 0.78 12.00
CA ILE A 2 20.45 1.42 10.67
C ILE A 2 19.08 2.07 10.33
N ARG A 3 17.98 1.35 10.50
CA ARG A 3 16.62 1.83 10.25
C ARG A 3 16.29 3.14 10.97
N ASP A 4 16.69 3.25 12.24
CA ASP A 4 16.39 4.42 13.08
C ASP A 4 17.15 5.68 12.60
N ARG A 5 18.34 5.48 12.03
CA ARG A 5 19.17 6.57 11.48
C ARG A 5 18.69 7.04 10.11
N HIS A 6 18.12 6.15 9.30
CA HIS A 6 17.57 6.50 7.99
C HIS A 6 16.26 7.28 8.11
N ASN A 7 15.52 7.11 9.22
CA ASN A 7 14.23 7.78 9.49
C ASN A 7 13.25 7.72 8.31
N GLN A 8 13.25 6.56 7.63
CA GLN A 8 12.27 6.25 6.60
C GLN A 8 11.07 5.55 7.22
N SER A 9 9.92 5.62 6.57
CA SER A 9 8.72 4.92 7.02
C SER A 9 9.00 3.45 7.25
N GLU A 10 9.61 2.78 6.25
CA GLU A 10 10.05 1.39 6.34
C GLU A 10 11.45 1.19 5.76
N THR A 11 12.12 0.18 6.27
CA THR A 11 13.39 -0.33 5.73
C THR A 11 13.24 -1.83 5.44
N ALA A 12 13.45 -2.22 4.20
CA ALA A 12 13.50 -3.62 3.81
C ALA A 12 14.92 -4.19 3.95
N PHE A 13 15.02 -5.39 4.48
CA PHE A 13 16.24 -6.20 4.51
C PHE A 13 15.98 -7.50 3.78
N PHE A 14 16.89 -7.91 2.94
CA PHE A 14 16.80 -9.19 2.26
C PHE A 14 18.12 -9.93 2.24
N VAL A 15 18.05 -11.25 2.16
CA VAL A 15 19.19 -12.14 1.97
C VAL A 15 18.90 -13.13 0.86
N HIS A 16 19.91 -13.47 0.06
CA HIS A 16 19.79 -14.50 -0.96
C HIS A 16 19.73 -15.88 -0.31
N THR A 17 18.87 -16.75 -0.82
CA THR A 17 18.70 -18.15 -0.40
C THR A 17 18.73 -19.05 -1.63
N ASP A 18 18.75 -20.37 -1.43
CA ASP A 18 18.73 -21.34 -2.53
C ASP A 18 17.41 -21.29 -3.34
N GLU A 19 16.33 -20.79 -2.73
CA GLU A 19 14.98 -20.72 -3.33
C GLU A 19 14.57 -19.32 -3.78
N GLY A 20 15.46 -18.32 -3.66
CA GLY A 20 15.19 -16.92 -3.99
C GLY A 20 15.73 -15.95 -2.95
N TYR A 21 14.84 -15.20 -2.30
CA TYR A 21 15.25 -14.21 -1.31
C TYR A 21 14.34 -14.27 -0.08
N GLU A 22 14.92 -14.26 1.13
CA GLU A 22 14.18 -13.97 2.36
C GLU A 22 14.05 -12.44 2.50
N LEU A 23 12.84 -11.94 2.76
CA LEU A 23 12.54 -10.50 2.86
C LEU A 23 11.84 -10.18 4.17
N ARG A 24 12.31 -9.12 4.85
CA ARG A 24 11.77 -8.61 6.11
C ARG A 24 11.68 -7.08 6.08
N TRP A 25 10.65 -6.52 6.69
CA TRP A 25 10.39 -5.07 6.73
C TRP A 25 10.35 -4.57 8.16
N PHE A 26 10.91 -3.38 8.36
CA PHE A 26 11.00 -2.76 9.68
C PHE A 26 10.62 -1.29 9.60
N THR A 27 9.71 -0.85 10.48
CA THR A 27 9.50 0.56 10.83
C THR A 27 10.48 0.97 11.93
N THR A 28 10.48 2.22 12.34
CA THR A 28 11.25 2.68 13.52
C THR A 28 10.79 2.00 14.81
N LEU A 29 9.55 1.50 14.88
CA LEU A 29 8.97 0.83 16.04
C LEU A 29 9.28 -0.68 16.09
N GLY A 30 9.36 -1.35 14.96
CA GLY A 30 9.60 -2.79 14.95
C GLY A 30 9.46 -3.43 13.57
N GLU A 31 9.50 -4.76 13.55
CA GLU A 31 9.21 -5.55 12.35
C GLU A 31 7.71 -5.53 12.05
N ILE A 32 7.37 -5.40 10.75
CA ILE A 32 5.99 -5.41 10.27
C ILE A 32 5.75 -6.59 9.35
N ASN A 33 4.47 -6.98 9.24
CA ASN A 33 4.09 -8.22 8.56
C ASN A 33 4.15 -8.14 7.04
N LEU A 34 3.90 -6.97 6.47
CA LEU A 34 3.83 -6.77 5.02
C LEU A 34 4.04 -5.30 4.66
N CYS A 35 4.89 -5.04 3.66
CA CYS A 35 5.08 -3.71 3.08
C CYS A 35 5.22 -3.81 1.55
N GLY A 36 4.18 -3.40 0.81
CA GLY A 36 4.13 -3.54 -0.65
C GLY A 36 5.17 -2.67 -1.37
N HIS A 37 5.23 -1.38 -1.05
CA HIS A 37 6.16 -0.46 -1.73
C HIS A 37 7.63 -0.79 -1.42
N ALA A 38 7.95 -1.24 -0.20
CA ALA A 38 9.31 -1.67 0.13
C ALA A 38 9.68 -3.00 -0.53
N THR A 39 8.71 -3.91 -0.76
CA THR A 39 8.90 -5.12 -1.57
C THR A 39 9.21 -4.77 -3.01
N LEU A 40 8.45 -3.84 -3.59
CA LEU A 40 8.65 -3.38 -4.97
C LEU A 40 10.00 -2.67 -5.12
N ALA A 41 10.39 -1.83 -4.16
CA ALA A 41 11.70 -1.18 -4.13
C ALA A 41 12.85 -2.21 -4.01
N THR A 42 12.67 -3.25 -3.19
CA THR A 42 13.65 -4.35 -3.07
C THR A 42 13.79 -5.12 -4.38
N ALA A 43 12.68 -5.44 -5.03
CA ALA A 43 12.69 -6.09 -6.34
C ALA A 43 13.40 -5.23 -7.39
N HIS A 44 13.15 -3.92 -7.40
CA HIS A 44 13.88 -2.98 -8.27
C HIS A 44 15.39 -3.07 -8.06
N VAL A 45 15.86 -3.05 -6.80
CA VAL A 45 17.30 -3.16 -6.49
C VAL A 45 17.87 -4.49 -6.97
N ILE A 46 17.15 -5.59 -6.78
CA ILE A 46 17.62 -6.92 -7.22
C ILE A 46 17.71 -6.98 -8.75
N PHE A 47 16.69 -6.48 -9.47
CA PHE A 47 16.70 -6.47 -10.93
C PHE A 47 17.75 -5.56 -11.53
N GLU A 48 18.04 -4.42 -10.92
CA GLU A 48 18.95 -3.42 -11.47
C GLU A 48 20.41 -3.65 -11.09
N TYR A 49 20.67 -4.30 -9.94
CA TYR A 49 22.03 -4.32 -9.38
C TYR A 49 22.57 -5.70 -9.01
N LEU A 50 21.77 -6.76 -9.09
CA LEU A 50 22.17 -8.11 -8.67
C LEU A 50 22.08 -9.16 -9.78
N ASP A 51 22.00 -8.74 -11.06
CA ASP A 51 22.01 -9.61 -12.25
C ASP A 51 21.01 -10.79 -12.15
N HIS A 52 19.80 -10.52 -11.61
CA HIS A 52 18.78 -11.57 -11.44
C HIS A 52 18.33 -12.14 -12.79
N PRO A 53 18.43 -13.48 -13.01
CA PRO A 53 18.30 -14.07 -14.36
C PRO A 53 16.85 -14.19 -14.84
N SER A 54 15.86 -14.10 -13.94
CA SER A 54 14.43 -14.28 -14.25
C SER A 54 13.69 -12.93 -14.25
N ALA A 55 12.59 -12.85 -15.01
CA ALA A 55 11.68 -11.72 -14.91
C ALA A 55 10.83 -11.72 -13.63
N THR A 56 10.87 -12.79 -12.83
CA THR A 56 10.13 -12.94 -11.58
C THR A 56 11.07 -13.23 -10.42
N ILE A 57 10.92 -12.46 -9.35
CA ILE A 57 11.59 -12.69 -8.06
C ILE A 57 10.60 -13.32 -7.10
N THR A 58 11.01 -14.36 -6.41
CA THR A 58 10.27 -14.98 -5.30
C THR A 58 10.91 -14.56 -3.99
N PHE A 59 10.09 -14.03 -3.08
CA PHE A 59 10.45 -13.71 -1.72
C PHE A 59 9.77 -14.65 -0.75
N SER A 60 10.53 -15.29 0.13
CA SER A 60 9.99 -15.89 1.35
C SER A 60 9.90 -14.84 2.44
N THR A 61 8.79 -14.83 3.20
CA THR A 61 8.57 -13.88 4.27
C THR A 61 8.18 -14.56 5.56
N ARG A 62 8.43 -13.91 6.68
CA ARG A 62 8.16 -14.48 8.00
C ARG A 62 6.67 -14.67 8.31
N PHE A 63 5.80 -13.75 7.83
CA PHE A 63 4.42 -13.65 8.31
C PHE A 63 3.36 -13.92 7.24
N VAL A 64 3.67 -13.64 5.96
CA VAL A 64 2.67 -13.71 4.88
C VAL A 64 3.01 -14.76 3.81
N GLY A 65 4.02 -15.59 4.08
CA GLY A 65 4.45 -16.64 3.16
C GLY A 65 5.22 -16.11 1.97
N GLU A 66 4.99 -16.72 0.81
CA GLU A 66 5.66 -16.37 -0.43
C GLU A 66 5.00 -15.15 -1.08
N LEU A 67 5.84 -14.22 -1.54
CA LEU A 67 5.44 -13.10 -2.38
C LEU A 67 6.21 -13.15 -3.69
N ARG A 68 5.55 -12.75 -4.79
CA ARG A 68 6.17 -12.67 -6.10
C ARG A 68 6.12 -11.26 -6.65
N VAL A 69 7.23 -10.87 -7.27
CA VAL A 69 7.32 -9.62 -8.03
C VAL A 69 7.78 -9.93 -9.43
N THR A 70 6.97 -9.58 -10.43
CA THR A 70 7.30 -9.78 -11.85
C THR A 70 7.61 -8.45 -12.50
N ARG A 71 8.68 -8.38 -13.30
CA ARG A 71 9.06 -7.22 -14.10
C ARG A 71 8.56 -7.34 -15.53
N SER A 72 7.93 -6.28 -16.03
CA SER A 72 7.56 -6.11 -17.43
C SER A 72 7.86 -4.67 -17.88
N GLY A 73 8.95 -4.48 -18.62
CA GLY A 73 9.49 -3.16 -18.91
C GLY A 73 9.84 -2.41 -17.62
N ASP A 74 9.32 -1.20 -17.47
CA ASP A 74 9.52 -0.35 -16.30
C ASP A 74 8.54 -0.65 -15.14
N TRP A 75 7.63 -1.60 -15.33
CA TRP A 75 6.61 -1.95 -14.35
C TRP A 75 7.01 -3.18 -13.54
N LEU A 76 6.82 -3.07 -12.24
CA LEU A 76 6.97 -4.15 -11.27
C LEU A 76 5.61 -4.50 -10.71
N THR A 77 5.22 -5.77 -10.81
CA THR A 77 3.90 -6.26 -10.41
C THR A 77 4.00 -7.15 -9.19
N LEU A 78 3.32 -6.75 -8.12
CA LEU A 78 3.12 -7.52 -6.89
C LEU A 78 1.88 -8.40 -7.06
N ASP A 79 1.96 -9.65 -6.62
CA ASP A 79 0.83 -10.58 -6.52
C ASP A 79 0.42 -10.71 -5.04
N PHE A 80 -0.73 -10.12 -4.68
CA PHE A 80 -1.23 -10.05 -3.32
C PHE A 80 -2.59 -10.74 -3.17
N PRO A 81 -2.99 -11.15 -1.95
CA PRO A 81 -4.33 -11.64 -1.70
C PRO A 81 -5.36 -10.53 -1.88
N ALA A 82 -6.51 -10.86 -2.44
CA ALA A 82 -7.68 -10.01 -2.44
C ALA A 82 -8.35 -10.03 -1.05
N TRP A 83 -8.69 -8.86 -0.51
CA TRP A 83 -9.37 -8.76 0.77
C TRP A 83 -10.79 -8.24 0.60
N THR A 84 -11.72 -8.91 1.24
CA THR A 84 -13.11 -8.49 1.28
C THR A 84 -13.33 -7.45 2.37
N THR A 85 -14.33 -6.60 2.16
CA THR A 85 -14.81 -5.63 3.14
C THR A 85 -16.31 -5.77 3.32
N THR A 86 -16.83 -5.41 4.49
CA THR A 86 -18.27 -5.40 4.80
C THR A 86 -18.76 -3.99 5.04
N PRO A 87 -19.99 -3.64 4.61
CA PRO A 87 -20.59 -2.34 4.91
C PRO A 87 -20.70 -2.09 6.41
N VAL A 88 -20.56 -0.82 6.81
CA VAL A 88 -20.73 -0.36 8.20
C VAL A 88 -21.80 0.72 8.23
N ASP A 89 -23.02 0.37 8.63
CA ASP A 89 -24.17 1.32 8.65
C ASP A 89 -24.02 2.41 9.72
N ASN A 90 -23.35 2.10 10.83
CA ASN A 90 -23.11 3.02 11.93
C ASN A 90 -21.60 3.09 12.25
N PRO A 91 -20.82 3.82 11.44
CA PRO A 91 -19.38 3.93 11.67
C PRO A 91 -19.07 4.64 13.01
N PRO A 92 -17.94 4.34 13.63
CA PRO A 92 -17.49 5.04 14.82
C PRO A 92 -17.50 6.56 14.61
N ALA A 93 -18.00 7.32 15.59
CA ALA A 93 -18.10 8.78 15.48
C ALA A 93 -16.72 9.46 15.26
N ASP A 94 -15.64 8.87 15.80
CA ASP A 94 -14.28 9.37 15.59
C ASP A 94 -13.75 9.12 14.17
N LEU A 95 -14.39 8.27 13.33
CA LEU A 95 -13.92 7.99 11.97
C LEU A 95 -14.11 9.19 11.04
N LEU A 96 -15.36 9.60 10.81
CA LEU A 96 -15.64 10.75 9.93
C LEU A 96 -15.13 12.06 10.54
N ALA A 97 -15.35 12.28 11.82
CA ALA A 97 -14.85 13.46 12.50
C ALA A 97 -13.31 13.55 12.49
N GLY A 98 -12.62 12.41 12.61
CA GLY A 98 -11.16 12.33 12.51
C GLY A 98 -10.61 12.56 11.11
N LEU A 99 -11.44 12.39 10.06
CA LEU A 99 -11.12 12.72 8.67
C LEU A 99 -11.55 14.14 8.27
N GLY A 100 -12.20 14.90 9.18
CA GLY A 100 -12.76 16.20 8.88
C GLY A 100 -13.95 16.15 7.94
N LEU A 101 -14.70 15.04 7.92
CA LEU A 101 -15.84 14.80 7.03
C LEU A 101 -17.17 14.87 7.78
N GLU A 102 -18.19 15.45 7.15
CA GLU A 102 -19.57 15.45 7.66
C GLU A 102 -20.31 14.15 7.27
N SER A 103 -20.00 13.60 6.10
CA SER A 103 -20.63 12.38 5.58
C SER A 103 -19.70 11.64 4.61
N ALA A 104 -20.05 10.40 4.30
CA ALA A 104 -19.45 9.58 3.27
C ALA A 104 -20.52 8.92 2.42
N VAL A 105 -20.20 8.52 1.20
CA VAL A 105 -21.11 7.75 0.33
C VAL A 105 -21.31 6.35 0.90
N GLU A 106 -20.23 5.73 1.36
CA GLU A 106 -20.26 4.40 1.97
C GLU A 106 -19.05 4.28 2.94
N VAL A 107 -19.25 3.59 4.05
CA VAL A 107 -18.17 3.17 4.95
C VAL A 107 -18.14 1.66 4.99
N ARG A 108 -16.95 1.09 4.87
CA ARG A 108 -16.74 -0.35 4.91
C ARG A 108 -15.61 -0.68 5.87
N GLU A 109 -15.62 -1.91 6.36
CA GLU A 109 -14.60 -2.44 7.26
C GLU A 109 -14.09 -3.79 6.76
N GLY A 110 -12.80 -3.95 6.79
CA GLY A 110 -12.06 -5.17 6.58
C GLY A 110 -10.85 -5.19 7.51
N ARG A 111 -9.66 -5.45 6.98
CA ARG A 111 -8.42 -5.23 7.73
C ARG A 111 -8.36 -3.77 8.22
N ASP A 112 -8.66 -2.84 7.34
CA ASP A 112 -8.67 -1.39 7.56
C ASP A 112 -10.08 -0.84 7.30
N TYR A 113 -10.34 0.42 7.67
CA TYR A 113 -11.54 1.12 7.22
C TYR A 113 -11.38 1.59 5.77
N LEU A 114 -12.44 1.43 4.97
CA LEU A 114 -12.59 2.05 3.66
C LEU A 114 -13.73 3.05 3.71
N VAL A 115 -13.41 4.32 3.54
CA VAL A 115 -14.37 5.43 3.48
C VAL A 115 -14.48 5.90 2.03
N VAL A 116 -15.63 5.72 1.44
CA VAL A 116 -15.89 6.07 0.04
C VAL A 116 -16.52 7.46 -0.01
N LEU A 117 -15.92 8.34 -0.79
CA LEU A 117 -16.34 9.71 -1.01
C LEU A 117 -16.90 9.89 -2.42
N ALA A 118 -17.55 11.03 -2.69
CA ALA A 118 -18.24 11.25 -3.95
C ALA A 118 -17.28 11.53 -5.12
N ASP A 119 -16.16 12.19 -4.86
CA ASP A 119 -15.22 12.65 -5.89
C ASP A 119 -13.79 12.81 -5.34
N ARG A 120 -12.86 12.99 -6.28
CA ARG A 120 -11.43 13.22 -5.99
C ARG A 120 -11.20 14.45 -5.11
N GLN A 121 -11.95 15.54 -5.30
CA GLN A 121 -11.73 16.77 -4.56
C GLN A 121 -11.96 16.56 -3.06
N GLN A 122 -12.97 15.75 -2.71
CA GLN A 122 -13.22 15.37 -1.32
C GLN A 122 -12.07 14.54 -0.74
N VAL A 123 -11.50 13.61 -1.51
CA VAL A 123 -10.34 12.80 -1.07
C VAL A 123 -9.12 13.70 -0.82
N GLU A 124 -8.83 14.62 -1.74
CA GLU A 124 -7.70 15.56 -1.60
C GLU A 124 -7.90 16.56 -0.45
N ALA A 125 -9.15 16.96 -0.18
CA ALA A 125 -9.49 17.91 0.88
C ALA A 125 -9.48 17.31 2.30
N VAL A 126 -9.37 15.99 2.48
CA VAL A 126 -9.35 15.35 3.79
C VAL A 126 -8.23 15.93 4.66
N GLN A 127 -8.63 16.39 5.85
CA GLN A 127 -7.74 16.88 6.90
C GLN A 127 -7.89 16.03 8.15
N THR A 128 -6.84 15.36 8.55
CA THR A 128 -6.89 14.34 9.59
C THR A 128 -6.61 14.88 10.99
N ASP A 129 -7.45 14.47 11.95
CA ASP A 129 -7.13 14.50 13.38
C ASP A 129 -6.60 13.11 13.77
N MET A 130 -5.27 12.94 13.72
CA MET A 130 -4.62 11.67 14.02
C MET A 130 -4.90 11.16 15.43
N ALA A 131 -5.13 12.04 16.41
CA ALA A 131 -5.44 11.65 17.78
C ALA A 131 -6.83 10.99 17.89
N ARG A 132 -7.79 11.44 17.08
CA ARG A 132 -9.10 10.77 16.98
C ARG A 132 -8.98 9.44 16.24
N LEU A 133 -8.32 9.44 15.07
CA LEU A 133 -8.20 8.26 14.24
C LEU A 133 -7.44 7.12 14.96
N GLN A 134 -6.46 7.44 15.77
CA GLN A 134 -5.69 6.44 16.55
C GLN A 134 -6.56 5.61 17.50
N LYS A 135 -7.66 6.16 18.01
CA LYS A 135 -8.59 5.43 18.89
C LYS A 135 -9.32 4.29 18.18
N LEU A 136 -9.36 4.31 16.85
CA LEU A 136 -10.02 3.29 16.06
C LEU A 136 -9.23 1.97 15.99
N GLY A 137 -7.92 2.01 16.29
CA GLY A 137 -7.04 0.84 16.27
C GLY A 137 -6.86 0.19 14.90
N LYS A 138 -7.22 0.90 13.82
CA LYS A 138 -7.12 0.48 12.42
C LYS A 138 -6.60 1.62 11.56
N MET A 139 -6.02 1.27 10.42
CA MET A 139 -5.69 2.23 9.38
C MET A 139 -6.93 2.62 8.58
N ILE A 140 -6.86 3.74 7.89
CA ILE A 140 -8.00 4.29 7.17
C ILE A 140 -7.62 4.59 5.72
N CYS A 141 -8.35 3.97 4.80
CA CYS A 141 -8.32 4.28 3.39
C CYS A 141 -9.50 5.17 3.04
N VAL A 142 -9.29 6.31 2.40
CA VAL A 142 -10.33 7.08 1.75
C VAL A 142 -10.20 6.92 0.25
N SER A 143 -11.33 6.78 -0.49
CA SER A 143 -11.29 6.55 -1.93
C SER A 143 -12.53 7.15 -2.61
N ALA A 144 -12.39 7.54 -3.86
CA ALA A 144 -13.48 8.06 -4.68
C ALA A 144 -13.28 7.67 -6.15
N PRO A 145 -14.36 7.71 -6.98
CA PRO A 145 -14.22 7.64 -8.43
C PRO A 145 -13.45 8.87 -8.95
N ASP A 146 -12.87 8.77 -10.13
CA ASP A 146 -12.15 9.85 -10.79
C ASP A 146 -12.43 9.87 -12.29
N GLU A 147 -12.13 10.99 -12.95
CA GLU A 147 -12.34 11.15 -14.41
C GLU A 147 -11.14 10.65 -15.22
N GLU A 148 -9.93 10.76 -14.66
CA GLU A 148 -8.67 10.36 -15.32
C GLU A 148 -8.29 8.91 -14.97
N TYR A 149 -8.57 8.50 -13.72
CA TYR A 149 -8.33 7.16 -13.21
C TYR A 149 -9.67 6.46 -12.93
N ASP A 150 -9.67 5.15 -12.77
CA ASP A 150 -10.88 4.42 -12.35
C ASP A 150 -11.26 4.78 -10.91
N PHE A 151 -10.25 5.03 -10.06
CA PHE A 151 -10.42 5.55 -8.71
C PHE A 151 -9.15 6.21 -8.18
N VAL A 152 -9.34 7.07 -7.18
CA VAL A 152 -8.25 7.67 -6.40
C VAL A 152 -8.36 7.28 -4.93
N SER A 153 -7.24 7.38 -4.19
CA SER A 153 -7.21 7.06 -2.77
C SER A 153 -6.17 7.87 -1.99
N ARG A 154 -6.36 7.93 -0.67
CA ARG A 154 -5.32 8.27 0.32
C ARG A 154 -5.36 7.26 1.45
N PHE A 155 -4.24 7.05 2.13
CA PHE A 155 -4.11 6.04 3.17
C PHE A 155 -3.45 6.61 4.43
N PHE A 156 -4.17 6.58 5.54
CA PHE A 156 -3.76 7.15 6.82
C PHE A 156 -3.40 6.06 7.81
N CYS A 157 -2.27 6.25 8.51
CA CYS A 157 -1.65 5.28 9.40
C CYS A 157 -1.54 5.84 10.83
N PRO A 158 -2.67 6.05 11.54
CA PRO A 158 -2.65 6.61 12.88
C PRO A 158 -1.94 5.66 13.86
N GLY A 159 -0.94 6.19 14.59
CA GLY A 159 -0.17 5.40 15.56
C GLY A 159 1.07 4.70 15.02
N GLU A 160 1.32 4.70 13.71
CA GLU A 160 2.46 4.01 13.09
C GLU A 160 3.72 4.88 12.93
N GLY A 161 3.69 6.11 13.43
CA GLY A 161 4.82 7.06 13.31
C GLY A 161 4.88 7.79 11.97
N VAL A 162 4.07 7.41 11.00
CA VAL A 162 3.87 8.08 9.71
C VAL A 162 2.38 8.36 9.56
N PRO A 163 1.96 9.63 9.50
CA PRO A 163 0.53 9.95 9.46
C PRO A 163 -0.18 9.49 8.18
N GLU A 164 0.51 9.54 7.05
CA GLU A 164 -0.01 9.14 5.74
C GLU A 164 1.05 8.36 4.96
N ASP A 165 0.67 7.18 4.46
CA ASP A 165 1.53 6.40 3.56
C ASP A 165 1.39 6.92 2.12
N PRO A 166 2.48 7.32 1.47
CA PRO A 166 2.44 7.92 0.14
C PRO A 166 1.86 7.04 -0.96
N VAL A 167 2.15 5.73 -0.98
CA VAL A 167 1.61 4.77 -1.95
C VAL A 167 1.51 3.39 -1.29
N THR A 168 0.30 2.94 -1.03
CA THR A 168 0.02 1.78 -0.20
C THR A 168 -0.43 0.58 -1.03
N GLY A 169 0.49 -0.33 -1.32
CA GLY A 169 0.16 -1.58 -2.05
C GLY A 169 -0.91 -2.39 -1.35
N SER A 170 -0.80 -2.58 -0.03
CA SER A 170 -1.75 -3.40 0.73
C SER A 170 -3.18 -2.82 0.79
N ALA A 171 -3.37 -1.50 0.72
CA ALA A 171 -4.69 -0.90 0.61
C ALA A 171 -5.42 -1.36 -0.67
N HIS A 172 -4.66 -1.56 -1.75
CA HIS A 172 -5.20 -1.99 -3.03
C HIS A 172 -5.69 -3.44 -3.02
N SER A 173 -5.29 -4.25 -2.03
CA SER A 173 -5.91 -5.56 -1.79
C SER A 173 -7.40 -5.48 -1.44
N MET A 174 -7.86 -4.36 -0.84
CA MET A 174 -9.28 -4.07 -0.59
C MET A 174 -9.90 -3.27 -1.72
N LEU A 175 -9.19 -2.26 -2.22
CA LEU A 175 -9.72 -1.32 -3.21
C LEU A 175 -10.04 -2.00 -4.55
N ILE A 176 -9.16 -2.87 -5.02
CA ILE A 176 -9.30 -3.54 -6.32
C ILE A 176 -10.57 -4.40 -6.40
N PRO A 177 -10.85 -5.33 -5.45
CA PRO A 177 -12.08 -6.10 -5.50
C PRO A 177 -13.32 -5.22 -5.39
N TRP A 178 -13.31 -4.25 -4.47
CA TRP A 178 -14.46 -3.39 -4.25
C TRP A 178 -14.77 -2.50 -5.47
N TRP A 179 -13.76 -1.79 -6.02
CA TRP A 179 -13.95 -0.99 -7.22
C TRP A 179 -14.24 -1.84 -8.46
N GLY A 180 -13.62 -3.03 -8.54
CA GLY A 180 -13.88 -3.99 -9.61
C GLY A 180 -15.34 -4.39 -9.69
N GLU A 181 -15.97 -4.69 -8.54
CA GLU A 181 -17.42 -4.96 -8.47
C GLU A 181 -18.27 -3.73 -8.84
N LYS A 182 -17.95 -2.55 -8.29
CA LYS A 182 -18.69 -1.31 -8.54
C LYS A 182 -18.64 -0.87 -10.00
N LEU A 183 -17.49 -1.02 -10.66
CA LEU A 183 -17.26 -0.59 -12.04
C LEU A 183 -17.50 -1.69 -13.08
N GLY A 184 -17.67 -2.94 -12.65
CA GLY A 184 -17.73 -4.10 -13.55
C GLY A 184 -16.43 -4.35 -14.33
N LYS A 185 -15.27 -4.05 -13.71
CA LYS A 185 -13.95 -4.12 -14.32
C LYS A 185 -13.03 -5.07 -13.55
N THR A 186 -12.18 -5.79 -14.30
CA THR A 186 -11.10 -6.59 -13.72
C THR A 186 -9.72 -5.93 -13.88
N THR A 187 -9.61 -4.91 -14.71
CA THR A 187 -8.39 -4.13 -14.91
C THR A 187 -8.71 -2.65 -14.75
N MET A 188 -7.93 -1.97 -13.93
CA MET A 188 -8.17 -0.57 -13.55
C MET A 188 -6.86 0.20 -13.45
N MET A 189 -6.94 1.50 -13.65
CA MET A 189 -5.89 2.46 -13.33
C MET A 189 -6.28 3.23 -12.07
N ALA A 190 -5.40 3.26 -11.10
CA ALA A 190 -5.62 3.97 -9.83
C ALA A 190 -4.51 4.98 -9.57
N ARG A 191 -4.84 6.01 -8.77
CA ARG A 191 -3.85 6.94 -8.25
C ARG A 191 -4.03 7.14 -6.75
N GLN A 192 -2.96 6.98 -5.99
CA GLN A 192 -2.94 7.46 -4.61
C GLN A 192 -2.53 8.92 -4.61
N VAL A 193 -3.43 9.81 -4.15
CA VAL A 193 -3.30 11.28 -4.25
C VAL A 193 -2.72 11.88 -2.96
N SER A 194 -1.74 11.23 -2.35
CA SER A 194 -0.91 11.81 -1.31
C SER A 194 -0.05 12.96 -1.86
N ALA A 195 0.64 13.71 -0.99
CA ALA A 195 1.52 14.80 -1.42
C ALA A 195 2.59 14.36 -2.45
N ARG A 196 3.12 13.12 -2.33
CA ARG A 196 4.05 12.54 -3.30
C ARG A 196 3.32 11.97 -4.52
N GLY A 197 2.21 11.30 -4.27
CA GLY A 197 1.42 10.59 -5.27
C GLY A 197 2.08 9.34 -5.82
N GLY A 198 1.26 8.54 -6.54
CA GLY A 198 1.74 7.39 -7.29
C GLY A 198 0.63 6.72 -8.08
N ASP A 199 1.00 6.26 -9.27
CA ASP A 199 0.09 5.58 -10.20
C ASP A 199 0.23 4.07 -10.06
N LEU A 200 -0.90 3.37 -10.11
CA LEU A 200 -0.96 1.92 -9.98
C LEU A 200 -1.80 1.33 -11.12
N ARG A 201 -1.27 0.28 -11.73
CA ARG A 201 -2.07 -0.61 -12.57
C ARG A 201 -2.58 -1.74 -11.70
N CYS A 202 -3.88 -1.94 -11.72
CA CYS A 202 -4.60 -2.85 -10.85
C CYS A 202 -5.28 -3.93 -11.69
N GLN A 203 -5.14 -5.20 -11.27
CA GLN A 203 -5.86 -6.30 -11.91
C GLN A 203 -6.44 -7.21 -10.83
N TRP A 204 -7.74 -7.52 -10.95
CA TRP A 204 -8.44 -8.44 -10.07
C TRP A 204 -8.52 -9.84 -10.69
N GLN A 205 -8.09 -10.84 -9.95
CA GLN A 205 -8.05 -12.24 -10.36
C GLN A 205 -8.70 -13.15 -9.28
N GLY A 206 -9.94 -12.88 -8.94
CA GLY A 206 -10.68 -13.66 -7.94
C GLY A 206 -10.15 -13.43 -6.52
N ASP A 207 -9.45 -14.39 -5.98
CA ASP A 207 -8.83 -14.32 -4.63
C ASP A 207 -7.47 -13.61 -4.60
N ARG A 208 -6.99 -13.16 -5.77
CA ARG A 208 -5.72 -12.44 -5.93
C ARG A 208 -5.92 -11.08 -6.58
N VAL A 209 -5.00 -10.18 -6.28
CA VAL A 209 -4.86 -8.89 -6.98
C VAL A 209 -3.42 -8.70 -7.44
N LEU A 210 -3.28 -8.25 -8.67
CA LEU A 210 -1.99 -7.83 -9.20
C LEU A 210 -1.90 -6.31 -9.13
N ILE A 211 -0.86 -5.81 -8.48
CA ILE A 211 -0.65 -4.39 -8.22
C ILE A 211 0.68 -4.03 -8.86
N SER A 212 0.65 -3.22 -9.91
CA SER A 212 1.87 -2.80 -10.60
C SER A 212 2.17 -1.33 -10.32
N GLY A 213 3.42 -1.07 -10.02
CA GLY A 213 3.97 0.27 -9.83
C GLY A 213 5.35 0.38 -10.45
N GLN A 214 5.92 1.58 -10.38
CA GLN A 214 7.27 1.87 -10.84
C GLN A 214 8.17 2.22 -9.65
N ALA A 215 9.45 1.95 -9.78
CA ALA A 215 10.46 2.32 -8.78
C ALA A 215 11.66 2.96 -9.47
N THR A 216 12.32 3.85 -8.74
CA THR A 216 13.56 4.48 -9.21
C THR A 216 14.57 4.55 -8.08
N THR A 217 15.84 4.39 -8.41
CA THR A 217 16.91 4.52 -7.42
C THR A 217 17.16 6.00 -7.14
N TYR A 218 16.91 6.41 -5.90
CA TYR A 218 17.18 7.77 -5.45
C TYR A 218 18.61 7.94 -4.91
N LEU A 219 19.08 6.96 -4.14
CA LEU A 219 20.40 7.02 -3.50
C LEU A 219 21.03 5.62 -3.42
N ARG A 220 22.32 5.56 -3.64
CA ARG A 220 23.19 4.41 -3.32
C ARG A 220 24.33 4.88 -2.43
N GLY A 221 24.62 4.16 -1.35
CA GLY A 221 25.62 4.58 -0.38
C GLY A 221 26.22 3.43 0.42
N THR A 222 27.15 3.76 1.32
CA THR A 222 27.81 2.83 2.25
C THR A 222 27.40 3.15 3.68
N VAL A 223 27.03 2.12 4.44
CA VAL A 223 26.70 2.23 5.85
C VAL A 223 27.80 1.56 6.68
N TYR A 224 28.34 2.30 7.65
CA TYR A 224 29.34 1.77 8.58
C TYR A 224 28.65 1.31 9.87
N LEU A 225 28.76 0.01 10.17
CA LEU A 225 28.29 -0.57 11.42
C LEU A 225 29.40 -0.43 12.48
N ARG A 226 29.07 0.14 13.62
CA ARG A 226 29.95 0.22 14.80
C ARG A 226 29.43 -0.70 15.87
#